data_68241251836aa830b2db440f23bb823a
#
_entry.id   68241251836aa830b2db440f23bb823a
#
_cell.length_a   1.000
_cell.length_b   1.000
_cell.length_c   1.000
_cell.angle_alpha   90.00
_cell.angle_beta   90.00
_cell.angle_gamma   90.00
#
_symmetry.space_group_name_H-M   'P 1'
#
loop_
_entity.id
_entity.type
_entity.pdbx_description
1 polymer ?
#
loop_
_entity_poly.entity_id
_entity_poly.type
_entity_poly.pdbx_seq_one_letter_code
_entity_poly.pdbx_strand_id
1 'polypeptide(L)'
;MQPVNQQCLDIQSTPRAEMQLFPLDTFAYEFPGREIKINFEMTEFTAICPFSDFPDFATIKLEYVPNERCIELKSLKLYINSFRNVKIFHEHVINIILEDFVAACDPLSVEIEGDFHVRGNIKTVVRAGYQKS
;
A
#
# COMPACT_ATOMS: atom_id res chain seq x y z
N MET A 1 5.09 -30.95 18.34
CA MET A 1 5.16 -29.64 17.67
C MET A 1 6.56 -29.41 17.14
N GLN A 2 6.68 -29.04 15.88
CA GLN A 2 7.98 -28.73 15.30
C GLN A 2 8.43 -27.33 15.74
N PRO A 3 9.74 -27.14 15.96
CA PRO A 3 10.26 -25.81 16.28
C PRO A 3 10.12 -24.86 15.09
N VAL A 4 9.93 -23.58 15.38
CA VAL A 4 9.88 -22.55 14.36
C VAL A 4 11.26 -22.42 13.71
N ASN A 5 11.30 -22.31 12.37
CA ASN A 5 12.55 -22.08 11.65
C ASN A 5 13.09 -20.69 12.01
N GLN A 6 14.23 -20.63 12.69
CA GLN A 6 14.85 -19.39 13.12
C GLN A 6 15.16 -18.45 11.94
N GLN A 7 15.54 -19.02 10.79
CA GLN A 7 15.82 -18.23 9.60
C GLN A 7 14.60 -17.43 9.14
N CYS A 8 13.40 -18.02 9.24
CA CYS A 8 12.15 -17.30 8.90
C CYS A 8 11.88 -16.15 9.85
N LEU A 9 12.21 -16.30 11.14
CA LEU A 9 12.03 -15.25 12.13
C LEU A 9 12.98 -14.07 11.91
N ASP A 10 14.14 -14.32 11.32
CA ASP A 10 15.17 -13.30 11.09
C ASP A 10 14.94 -12.52 9.81
N ILE A 11 14.08 -13.01 8.91
CA ILE A 11 13.79 -12.35 7.65
C ILE A 11 12.80 -11.20 7.88
N GLN A 12 13.15 -10.01 7.42
CA GLN A 12 12.35 -8.80 7.60
C GLN A 12 12.13 -8.10 6.27
N SER A 13 11.06 -7.30 6.22
CA SER A 13 10.87 -6.35 5.14
C SER A 13 11.97 -5.29 5.17
N THR A 14 12.25 -4.68 4.02
CA THR A 14 13.15 -3.54 3.95
C THR A 14 12.73 -2.48 4.97
N PRO A 15 13.64 -1.97 5.81
CA PRO A 15 13.31 -0.89 6.75
C PRO A 15 12.76 0.34 6.03
N ARG A 16 11.78 0.98 6.65
CA ARG A 16 11.10 2.14 6.05
C ARG A 16 12.09 3.22 5.59
N ALA A 17 13.12 3.49 6.39
CA ALA A 17 14.12 4.51 6.11
C ALA A 17 14.99 4.18 4.88
N GLU A 18 15.04 2.92 4.46
CA GLU A 18 15.84 2.47 3.31
C GLU A 18 15.01 2.37 2.02
N MET A 19 13.70 2.57 2.11
CA MET A 19 12.85 2.52 0.94
C MET A 19 12.99 3.81 0.14
N GLN A 20 13.22 3.67 -1.18
CA GLN A 20 13.35 4.81 -2.10
C GLN A 20 12.02 4.98 -2.82
N LEU A 21 11.01 5.43 -2.09
CA LEU A 21 9.67 5.62 -2.62
C LEU A 21 9.51 7.01 -3.22
N PHE A 22 8.78 7.10 -4.31
CA PHE A 22 8.46 8.37 -4.93
C PHE A 22 7.44 9.11 -4.05
N PRO A 23 7.59 10.42 -3.84
CA PRO A 23 6.67 11.16 -2.98
C PRO A 23 5.27 11.29 -3.60
N LEU A 24 4.25 11.25 -2.74
CA LEU A 24 2.88 11.51 -3.15
C LEU A 24 2.63 13.02 -3.13
N ASP A 25 2.12 13.55 -4.25
CA ASP A 25 1.70 14.94 -4.37
C ASP A 25 0.18 15.05 -4.21
N THR A 26 -0.28 16.25 -3.90
CA THR A 26 -1.70 16.52 -3.70
C THR A 26 -2.09 17.82 -4.40
N PHE A 27 -3.39 17.99 -4.60
CA PHE A 27 -3.96 19.25 -5.05
C PHE A 27 -5.19 19.59 -4.18
N ALA A 28 -5.56 20.88 -4.14
CA ALA A 28 -6.66 21.33 -3.31
C ALA A 28 -7.98 20.75 -3.79
N TYR A 29 -8.77 20.19 -2.86
CA TYR A 29 -10.16 19.83 -3.15
C TYR A 29 -11.01 21.09 -3.07
N GLU A 30 -11.59 21.51 -4.21
CA GLU A 30 -12.25 22.80 -4.34
C GLU A 30 -13.69 22.81 -3.82
N PHE A 31 -14.21 21.68 -3.34
CA PHE A 31 -15.57 21.57 -2.80
C PHE A 31 -15.57 21.06 -1.36
N PRO A 32 -14.86 21.75 -0.45
CA PRO A 32 -14.79 21.29 0.93
C PRO A 32 -16.18 21.17 1.54
N GLY A 33 -16.40 20.12 2.31
CA GLY A 33 -17.70 19.83 2.90
C GLY A 33 -18.61 18.96 2.03
N ARG A 34 -18.31 18.81 0.74
CA ARG A 34 -19.03 17.87 -0.11
C ARG A 34 -18.30 16.54 -0.11
N GLU A 35 -18.94 15.53 0.47
CA GLU A 35 -18.36 14.20 0.55
C GLU A 35 -18.43 13.49 -0.78
N ILE A 36 -17.27 13.06 -1.27
CA ILE A 36 -17.16 12.20 -2.44
C ILE A 36 -16.30 11.00 -2.07
N LYS A 37 -16.47 9.91 -2.83
CA LYS A 37 -15.62 8.72 -2.68
C LYS A 37 -14.79 8.56 -3.93
N ILE A 38 -13.48 8.46 -3.77
CA ILE A 38 -12.56 8.27 -4.88
C ILE A 38 -11.98 6.86 -4.77
N ASN A 39 -12.09 6.10 -5.85
CA ASN A 39 -11.59 4.73 -5.92
C ASN A 39 -10.43 4.65 -6.90
N PHE A 40 -9.33 4.08 -6.45
CA PHE A 40 -8.22 3.71 -7.31
C PHE A 40 -8.10 2.19 -7.38
N GLU A 41 -7.81 1.69 -8.56
CA GLU A 41 -7.53 0.27 -8.74
C GLU A 41 -6.18 0.15 -9.46
N MET A 42 -5.17 -0.34 -8.74
CA MET A 42 -3.82 -0.54 -9.26
C MET A 42 -3.67 -2.02 -9.57
N THR A 43 -3.76 -2.40 -10.84
CA THR A 43 -3.86 -3.80 -11.26
C THR A 43 -2.52 -4.50 -11.45
N GLU A 44 -1.42 -3.75 -11.46
CA GLU A 44 -0.10 -4.29 -11.75
C GLU A 44 0.90 -4.00 -10.63
N PHE A 45 0.44 -4.00 -9.39
CA PHE A 45 1.35 -3.78 -8.26
C PHE A 45 2.36 -4.91 -8.18
N THR A 46 3.63 -4.55 -7.99
CA THR A 46 4.73 -5.49 -7.87
C THR A 46 5.62 -5.12 -6.70
N ALA A 47 6.01 -6.11 -5.92
CA ALA A 47 7.01 -5.99 -4.88
C ALA A 47 7.81 -7.30 -4.84
N ILE A 48 8.82 -7.38 -3.98
CA ILE A 48 9.66 -8.58 -3.90
C ILE A 48 9.42 -9.26 -2.55
N CYS A 49 9.20 -10.57 -2.59
CA CYS A 49 9.06 -11.36 -1.38
C CYS A 49 10.40 -11.40 -0.63
N PRO A 50 10.46 -10.99 0.65
CA PRO A 50 11.71 -11.00 1.39
C PRO A 50 12.31 -12.39 1.60
N PHE A 51 11.46 -13.42 1.59
CA PHE A 51 11.90 -14.80 1.82
C PHE A 51 12.45 -15.43 0.56
N SER A 52 11.73 -15.32 -0.57
CA SER A 52 12.06 -16.05 -1.79
C SER A 52 12.84 -15.24 -2.82
N ASP A 53 12.86 -13.91 -2.68
CA ASP A 53 13.37 -12.96 -3.67
C ASP A 53 12.62 -12.98 -5.01
N PHE A 54 11.48 -13.66 -5.07
CA PHE A 54 10.61 -13.64 -6.25
C PHE A 54 9.65 -12.44 -6.18
N PRO A 55 9.22 -11.93 -7.35
CA PRO A 55 8.24 -10.85 -7.36
C PRO A 55 6.88 -11.36 -6.90
N ASP A 56 6.22 -10.52 -6.11
CA ASP A 56 4.82 -10.68 -5.75
C ASP A 56 3.99 -9.69 -6.56
N PHE A 57 2.86 -10.15 -7.07
CA PHE A 57 1.95 -9.33 -7.87
C PHE A 57 0.61 -9.19 -7.16
N ALA A 58 0.00 -8.04 -7.31
CA ALA A 58 -1.29 -7.78 -6.68
C ALA A 58 -2.12 -6.78 -7.45
N THR A 59 -3.42 -6.83 -7.21
CA THR A 59 -4.31 -5.72 -7.49
C THR A 59 -4.58 -5.00 -6.18
N ILE A 60 -4.27 -3.72 -6.13
CA ILE A 60 -4.55 -2.89 -4.96
C ILE A 60 -5.76 -2.04 -5.25
N LYS A 61 -6.77 -2.11 -4.39
CA LYS A 61 -7.96 -1.27 -4.44
C LYS A 61 -7.94 -0.33 -3.24
N LEU A 62 -8.09 0.96 -3.51
CA LEU A 62 -8.07 1.96 -2.46
C LEU A 62 -9.24 2.90 -2.67
N GLU A 63 -10.06 3.09 -1.64
CA GLU A 63 -11.14 4.06 -1.64
C GLU A 63 -10.87 5.08 -0.55
N TYR A 64 -11.01 6.38 -0.86
CA TYR A 64 -10.88 7.40 0.16
C TYR A 64 -11.88 8.52 -0.02
N VAL A 65 -12.17 9.19 1.10
CA VAL A 65 -12.99 10.38 1.13
C VAL A 65 -12.07 11.55 1.43
N PRO A 66 -11.87 12.48 0.47
CA PRO A 66 -10.96 13.60 0.69
C PRO A 66 -11.55 14.60 1.69
N ASN A 67 -10.68 15.29 2.39
CA ASN A 67 -11.04 16.43 3.23
C ASN A 67 -10.71 17.72 2.47
N GLU A 68 -9.49 18.21 2.59
CA GLU A 68 -9.06 19.46 1.93
C GLU A 68 -8.17 19.22 0.72
N ARG A 69 -7.60 18.01 0.58
CA ARG A 69 -6.64 17.69 -0.48
C ARG A 69 -6.96 16.36 -1.13
N CYS A 70 -6.73 16.29 -2.43
CA CYS A 70 -6.82 15.06 -3.20
C CYS A 70 -5.44 14.59 -3.63
N ILE A 71 -5.26 13.30 -3.78
CA ILE A 71 -4.01 12.72 -4.28
C ILE A 71 -3.89 12.99 -5.78
N GLU A 72 -2.72 13.45 -6.20
CA GLU A 72 -2.40 13.69 -7.61
C GLU A 72 -2.03 12.37 -8.28
N LEU A 73 -2.66 12.08 -9.41
CA LEU A 73 -2.63 10.74 -10.02
C LEU A 73 -1.25 10.34 -10.55
N LYS A 74 -0.50 11.27 -11.15
CA LYS A 74 0.83 10.97 -11.69
C LYS A 74 1.79 10.56 -10.56
N SER A 75 1.76 11.29 -9.44
CA SER A 75 2.59 10.95 -8.29
C SER A 75 2.19 9.62 -7.69
N LEU A 76 0.89 9.30 -7.67
CA LEU A 76 0.43 8.00 -7.20
C LEU A 76 0.98 6.87 -8.06
N LYS A 77 0.97 7.03 -9.37
CA LYS A 77 1.54 6.05 -10.30
C LYS A 77 3.01 5.80 -10.01
N LEU A 78 3.78 6.88 -9.86
CA LEU A 78 5.22 6.78 -9.60
C LEU A 78 5.50 6.18 -8.20
N TYR A 79 4.69 6.55 -7.22
CA TYR A 79 4.80 6.02 -5.87
C TYR A 79 4.56 4.50 -5.86
N ILE A 80 3.46 4.04 -6.44
CA ILE A 80 3.11 2.63 -6.49
C ILE A 80 4.18 1.82 -7.25
N ASN A 81 4.67 2.35 -8.37
CA ASN A 81 5.71 1.69 -9.15
C ASN A 81 7.04 1.62 -8.42
N SER A 82 7.30 2.52 -7.48
CA SER A 82 8.56 2.52 -6.75
C SER A 82 8.72 1.33 -5.80
N PHE A 83 7.65 0.57 -5.52
CA PHE A 83 7.73 -0.65 -4.72
C PHE A 83 8.29 -1.85 -5.48
N ARG A 84 8.45 -1.77 -6.79
CA ARG A 84 8.77 -2.95 -7.62
C ARG A 84 10.08 -3.65 -7.25
N ASN A 85 11.02 -2.94 -6.65
CA ASN A 85 12.29 -3.51 -6.21
C ASN A 85 12.43 -3.53 -4.69
N VAL A 86 11.34 -3.29 -3.97
CA VAL A 86 11.34 -3.28 -2.50
C VAL A 86 11.01 -4.67 -1.97
N LYS A 87 11.86 -5.19 -1.10
CA LYS A 87 11.61 -6.45 -0.40
C LYS A 87 10.69 -6.17 0.77
N ILE A 88 9.46 -6.65 0.69
CA ILE A 88 8.44 -6.34 1.69
C ILE A 88 7.38 -7.43 1.72
N PHE A 89 6.91 -7.79 2.92
CA PHE A 89 5.80 -8.72 3.07
C PHE A 89 4.47 -8.07 2.71
N HIS A 90 3.50 -8.89 2.27
CA HIS A 90 2.15 -8.43 1.90
C HIS A 90 1.51 -7.58 3.00
N GLU A 91 1.61 -8.07 4.23
CA GLU A 91 0.99 -7.44 5.39
C GLU A 91 1.62 -6.08 5.72
N HIS A 92 2.88 -5.91 5.40
CA HIS A 92 3.59 -4.67 5.68
C HIS A 92 3.34 -3.62 4.60
N VAL A 93 3.37 -4.01 3.31
CA VAL A 93 3.25 -3.04 2.23
C VAL A 93 1.89 -2.34 2.23
N ILE A 94 0.81 -3.06 2.54
CA ILE A 94 -0.52 -2.46 2.60
C ILE A 94 -0.60 -1.43 3.73
N ASN A 95 0.01 -1.72 4.88
CA ASN A 95 0.07 -0.75 5.98
C ASN A 95 0.91 0.48 5.62
N ILE A 96 2.02 0.31 4.92
CA ILE A 96 2.88 1.43 4.51
C ILE A 96 2.15 2.33 3.53
N ILE A 97 1.48 1.75 2.54
CA ILE A 97 0.70 2.53 1.58
C ILE A 97 -0.40 3.34 2.29
N LEU A 98 -1.09 2.71 3.24
CA LEU A 98 -2.11 3.39 4.03
C LEU A 98 -1.52 4.58 4.79
N GLU A 99 -0.42 4.36 5.50
CA GLU A 99 0.25 5.42 6.28
C GLU A 99 0.70 6.57 5.39
N ASP A 100 1.33 6.27 4.26
CA ASP A 100 1.82 7.29 3.33
C ASP A 100 0.66 8.09 2.72
N PHE A 101 -0.44 7.40 2.41
CA PHE A 101 -1.62 8.04 1.83
C PHE A 101 -2.26 9.01 2.83
N VAL A 102 -2.42 8.58 4.07
CA VAL A 102 -2.98 9.42 5.14
C VAL A 102 -2.07 10.62 5.40
N ALA A 103 -0.76 10.41 5.46
CA ALA A 103 0.20 11.50 5.68
C ALA A 103 0.17 12.52 4.55
N ALA A 104 -0.04 12.08 3.31
CA ALA A 104 -0.01 12.96 2.15
C ALA A 104 -1.24 13.86 2.06
N CYS A 105 -2.46 13.31 2.22
CA CYS A 105 -3.68 14.07 1.93
C CYS A 105 -4.61 14.29 3.12
N ASP A 106 -4.32 13.75 4.29
CA ASP A 106 -5.14 13.90 5.50
C ASP A 106 -6.64 13.68 5.22
N PRO A 107 -7.02 12.50 4.72
CA PRO A 107 -8.38 12.24 4.28
C PRO A 107 -9.32 12.02 5.46
N LEU A 108 -10.62 12.08 5.20
CA LEU A 108 -11.63 11.72 6.21
C LEU A 108 -11.64 10.22 6.47
N SER A 109 -11.43 9.42 5.43
CA SER A 109 -11.34 7.96 5.56
C SER A 109 -10.57 7.36 4.41
N VAL A 110 -9.97 6.20 4.64
CA VAL A 110 -9.32 5.38 3.63
C VAL A 110 -9.61 3.92 3.90
N GLU A 111 -9.94 3.18 2.87
CA GLU A 111 -9.97 1.72 2.90
C GLU A 111 -9.08 1.20 1.79
N ILE A 112 -8.19 0.27 2.12
CA ILE A 112 -7.27 -0.32 1.17
C ILE A 112 -7.32 -1.83 1.23
N GLU A 113 -7.29 -2.46 0.05
CA GLU A 113 -7.26 -3.91 -0.09
C GLU A 113 -6.14 -4.29 -1.05
N GLY A 114 -5.27 -5.17 -0.60
CA GLY A 114 -4.29 -5.81 -1.47
C GLY A 114 -4.72 -7.22 -1.78
N ASP A 115 -5.05 -7.47 -3.05
CA ASP A 115 -5.45 -8.79 -3.56
C ASP A 115 -4.24 -9.40 -4.26
N PHE A 116 -3.49 -10.24 -3.55
CA PHE A 116 -2.25 -10.81 -4.03
C PHE A 116 -2.50 -12.07 -4.85
N HIS A 117 -1.71 -12.25 -5.92
CA HIS A 117 -1.82 -13.45 -6.75
C HIS A 117 -1.53 -14.70 -5.94
N VAL A 118 -2.18 -15.80 -6.31
CA VAL A 118 -2.03 -17.08 -5.63
C VAL A 118 -0.56 -17.52 -5.64
N ARG A 119 -0.06 -17.90 -4.47
CA ARG A 119 1.28 -18.43 -4.28
C ARG A 119 1.17 -19.70 -3.46
N GLY A 120 1.75 -20.79 -3.96
CA GLY A 120 1.68 -22.06 -3.26
C GLY A 120 0.26 -22.52 -2.96
N ASN A 121 -0.67 -22.28 -3.88
CA ASN A 121 -2.09 -22.63 -3.72
C ASN A 121 -2.83 -21.76 -2.69
N ILE A 122 -2.20 -20.71 -2.16
CA ILE A 122 -2.82 -19.83 -1.16
C ILE A 122 -3.10 -18.46 -1.78
N LYS A 123 -4.35 -18.02 -1.66
CA LYS A 123 -4.79 -16.68 -2.02
C LYS A 123 -4.73 -15.81 -0.79
N THR A 124 -4.00 -14.69 -0.87
CA THR A 124 -3.87 -13.76 0.25
C THR A 124 -4.50 -12.43 -0.10
N VAL A 125 -5.41 -11.96 0.75
CA VAL A 125 -6.02 -10.63 0.65
C VAL A 125 -5.79 -9.91 1.97
N VAL A 126 -5.19 -8.71 1.90
CA VAL A 126 -4.90 -7.90 3.08
C VAL A 126 -5.72 -6.63 3.02
N ARG A 127 -6.46 -6.34 4.08
CA ARG A 127 -7.31 -5.14 4.17
C ARG A 127 -6.92 -4.30 5.38
N ALA A 128 -6.90 -3.00 5.20
CA ALA A 128 -6.65 -2.05 6.27
C ALA A 128 -7.49 -0.79 6.04
N GLY A 129 -7.66 0.00 7.10
CA GLY A 129 -8.48 1.19 7.00
C GLY A 129 -8.07 2.26 7.99
N TYR A 130 -8.53 3.48 7.71
CA TYR A 130 -8.29 4.66 8.54
C TYR A 130 -9.54 5.51 8.57
N GLN A 131 -9.85 6.05 9.73
CA GLN A 131 -10.95 6.98 9.93
C GLN A 131 -10.43 8.16 10.73
N LYS A 132 -10.60 9.37 10.19
CA LYS A 132 -10.19 10.59 10.90
C LYS A 132 -11.13 10.81 12.09
N SER A 133 -10.55 11.07 13.24
CA SER A 133 -11.30 11.32 14.47
C SER A 133 -11.75 12.77 14.62
#